data_d4f7a404d72b4ffa2beafc02f2a61bb8
#
_entry.id   d4f7a404d72b4ffa2beafc02f2a61bb8
#
_cell.length_a   1.000
_cell.length_b   1.000
_cell.length_c   1.000
_cell.angle_alpha   90.00
_cell.angle_beta   90.00
_cell.angle_gamma   90.00
#
_symmetry.space_group_name_H-M   'P 1'
#
loop_
_entity.id
_entity.type
_entity.pdbx_description
1 polymer ?
#
loop_
_entity_poly.entity_id
_entity_poly.type
_entity_poly.pdbx_seq_one_letter_code
_entity_poly.pdbx_strand_id
1 'polypeptide(L)'
;MAEKESKMIATLTVAECSEFHSMGEEHTGIRTAKEAIGLFERIPPERMNGIPAIGICMTNEDESELFSSIDIFNGRRFDLDILSYVPDIANDWNAQKLIADLIHAYPDAEIAGEIPEGIQKKLQFIESREKQAEQLKAVTDQLEKGVVEVFQSDKYKQFLDTMAKFPRYSVNNSILIMMQRPDARLCQSYTGWKEMGRYVKKGEKGISILAPAPYKVEREQTKLDSKGRPVLDADGEPVKEKVEVTISAFKVVKTFDLNQTGGKELPSLGVNELVGSVEGYPKLLQALQEISPVPVSFEQIDSGAKGFYHQEDKRIAVQDGMSEVQTIKTILHEMAHQKLHDKDNVPEAKSLSKNNVEQEAESVAYVVCQHYGIDTSDYSFSYVAGWSEGKEISELKSSLDKIRQTAAEFISQIDEKMEVLMAAREQTHEMPKAENPELQQVVNKVLNNLEKKRTAAKGKSSVKCRLKENSAKTEKTTRKSGKKPEPVM
;
A
#
# COMPACT_ATOMS: atom_id res chain seq x y z
N MET A 1 -2.12 -57.87 -4.95
CA MET A 1 -2.92 -56.87 -5.69
C MET A 1 -3.49 -55.98 -4.59
N ALA A 2 -3.03 -54.78 -4.46
CA ALA A 2 -3.64 -53.80 -3.56
C ALA A 2 -4.94 -53.36 -4.22
N GLU A 3 -6.07 -53.66 -3.54
CA GLU A 3 -7.35 -53.05 -3.91
C GLU A 3 -7.17 -51.56 -3.90
N LYS A 4 -7.36 -50.91 -5.08
CA LYS A 4 -7.51 -49.49 -5.17
C LYS A 4 -8.80 -49.15 -4.43
N GLU A 5 -8.72 -48.60 -3.21
CA GLU A 5 -9.90 -47.99 -2.58
C GLU A 5 -10.50 -47.00 -3.61
N SER A 6 -11.69 -47.30 -4.09
CA SER A 6 -12.43 -46.43 -4.99
C SER A 6 -12.71 -45.13 -4.27
N LYS A 7 -12.16 -44.05 -4.78
CA LYS A 7 -12.32 -42.74 -4.17
C LYS A 7 -13.76 -42.26 -4.39
N MET A 8 -14.48 -42.06 -3.29
CA MET A 8 -15.82 -41.48 -3.33
C MET A 8 -15.78 -40.02 -3.67
N ILE A 9 -16.70 -39.56 -4.50
CA ILE A 9 -16.90 -38.15 -4.85
C ILE A 9 -18.36 -37.75 -4.57
N ALA A 10 -18.54 -36.51 -4.08
CA ALA A 10 -19.84 -35.90 -3.88
C ALA A 10 -20.25 -35.12 -5.13
N THR A 11 -21.47 -35.36 -5.63
CA THR A 11 -22.09 -34.64 -6.72
C THR A 11 -23.51 -34.23 -6.36
N LEU A 12 -24.06 -33.25 -7.04
CA LEU A 12 -25.44 -32.83 -6.88
C LEU A 12 -26.32 -33.44 -7.99
N THR A 13 -27.57 -33.65 -7.67
CA THR A 13 -28.64 -34.01 -8.60
C THR A 13 -29.73 -32.97 -8.55
N VAL A 14 -30.37 -32.71 -9.70
CA VAL A 14 -31.56 -31.88 -9.79
C VAL A 14 -32.64 -32.73 -10.42
N ALA A 15 -33.70 -32.99 -9.67
CA ALA A 15 -34.76 -33.85 -10.09
C ALA A 15 -36.15 -33.25 -9.86
N GLU A 16 -37.10 -33.60 -10.73
CA GLU A 16 -38.52 -33.36 -10.52
C GLU A 16 -39.10 -34.60 -9.79
N CYS A 17 -39.29 -34.48 -8.47
CA CYS A 17 -39.94 -35.52 -7.70
C CYS A 17 -41.46 -35.36 -7.73
N SER A 18 -42.21 -36.40 -8.15
CA SER A 18 -43.67 -36.43 -7.97
C SER A 18 -44.01 -37.20 -6.69
N GLU A 19 -45.09 -36.80 -6.01
CA GLU A 19 -45.65 -37.47 -4.84
C GLU A 19 -45.96 -38.98 -5.06
N PHE A 20 -45.91 -39.47 -6.30
CA PHE A 20 -46.28 -40.81 -6.71
C PHE A 20 -45.18 -41.55 -7.51
N HIS A 21 -43.93 -41.31 -7.29
CA HIS A 21 -42.80 -42.06 -7.87
C HIS A 21 -42.70 -42.05 -9.42
N SER A 22 -43.37 -41.18 -10.13
CA SER A 22 -43.04 -40.92 -11.53
C SER A 22 -41.86 -39.93 -11.56
N MET A 23 -40.67 -40.45 -11.81
CA MET A 23 -39.50 -39.61 -11.99
C MET A 23 -39.69 -38.76 -13.22
N GLY A 24 -39.66 -37.43 -13.06
CA GLY A 24 -39.44 -36.50 -14.13
C GLY A 24 -38.00 -36.54 -14.65
N GLU A 25 -37.60 -35.54 -15.35
CA GLU A 25 -36.24 -35.42 -15.85
C GLU A 25 -35.26 -35.26 -14.67
N GLU A 26 -34.24 -36.10 -14.58
CA GLU A 26 -33.22 -36.06 -13.55
C GLU A 26 -31.88 -35.73 -14.16
N HIS A 27 -31.20 -34.69 -13.60
CA HIS A 27 -29.86 -34.28 -13.98
C HIS A 27 -28.89 -34.74 -12.86
N THR A 28 -27.97 -35.59 -13.18
CA THR A 28 -26.99 -36.17 -12.23
C THR A 28 -25.58 -35.68 -12.49
N GLY A 29 -24.64 -35.98 -11.58
CA GLY A 29 -23.22 -35.75 -11.74
C GLY A 29 -22.81 -34.25 -11.70
N ILE A 30 -23.65 -33.39 -11.14
CA ILE A 30 -23.39 -31.96 -11.08
C ILE A 30 -22.34 -31.65 -10.00
N ARG A 31 -21.25 -31.00 -10.36
CA ARG A 31 -20.09 -30.77 -9.47
C ARG A 31 -20.08 -29.41 -8.78
N THR A 32 -20.98 -28.51 -9.12
CA THR A 32 -21.05 -27.16 -8.55
C THR A 32 -22.47 -26.77 -8.16
N ALA A 33 -22.64 -26.11 -7.02
CA ALA A 33 -23.92 -25.59 -6.59
C ALA A 33 -24.51 -24.58 -7.62
N LYS A 34 -23.66 -23.75 -8.24
CA LYS A 34 -24.08 -22.79 -9.26
C LYS A 34 -24.77 -23.44 -10.46
N GLU A 35 -24.24 -24.56 -10.92
CA GLU A 35 -24.81 -25.32 -12.04
C GLU A 35 -26.17 -25.96 -11.62
N ALA A 36 -26.23 -26.57 -10.43
CA ALA A 36 -27.46 -27.13 -9.90
C ALA A 36 -28.56 -26.07 -9.72
N ILE A 37 -28.22 -24.90 -9.18
CA ILE A 37 -29.12 -23.76 -9.02
C ILE A 37 -29.65 -23.31 -10.40
N GLY A 38 -28.74 -23.16 -11.37
CA GLY A 38 -29.14 -22.73 -12.72
C GLY A 38 -30.03 -23.73 -13.45
N LEU A 39 -29.93 -25.03 -13.16
CA LEU A 39 -30.85 -26.06 -13.67
C LEU A 39 -32.17 -26.01 -12.91
N PHE A 40 -32.14 -25.96 -11.59
CA PHE A 40 -33.31 -25.89 -10.73
C PHE A 40 -34.21 -24.69 -11.03
N GLU A 41 -33.63 -23.51 -11.25
CA GLU A 41 -34.37 -22.28 -11.60
C GLU A 41 -35.01 -22.30 -13.01
N ARG A 42 -34.56 -23.21 -13.88
CA ARG A 42 -35.13 -23.38 -15.22
C ARG A 42 -36.35 -24.30 -15.26
N ILE A 43 -36.65 -25.03 -14.18
CA ILE A 43 -37.81 -25.89 -14.09
C ILE A 43 -39.06 -25.01 -14.13
N PRO A 44 -39.96 -25.14 -15.18
CA PRO A 44 -41.11 -24.28 -15.30
C PRO A 44 -42.10 -24.53 -14.15
N PRO A 45 -42.71 -23.49 -13.56
CA PRO A 45 -43.71 -23.64 -12.51
C PRO A 45 -44.92 -24.53 -12.95
N GLU A 46 -45.20 -24.61 -14.22
CA GLU A 46 -46.29 -25.39 -14.82
C GLU A 46 -46.01 -26.90 -14.80
N ARG A 47 -44.74 -27.30 -14.70
CA ARG A 47 -44.33 -28.71 -14.50
C ARG A 47 -44.31 -29.14 -13.02
N MET A 48 -44.57 -28.22 -12.11
CA MET A 48 -44.55 -28.48 -10.66
C MET A 48 -45.78 -29.21 -10.13
N ASN A 49 -46.28 -30.24 -10.84
CA ASN A 49 -47.13 -31.27 -10.21
C ASN A 49 -46.28 -32.20 -9.32
N GLY A 50 -44.98 -32.08 -9.36
CA GLY A 50 -44.00 -32.68 -8.43
C GLY A 50 -43.27 -31.56 -7.68
N ILE A 51 -42.63 -31.94 -6.58
CA ILE A 51 -41.76 -31.01 -5.81
C ILE A 51 -40.35 -31.13 -6.39
N PRO A 52 -39.85 -30.10 -7.09
CA PRO A 52 -38.46 -30.14 -7.55
C PRO A 52 -37.51 -30.20 -6.35
N ALA A 53 -36.47 -30.97 -6.46
CA ALA A 53 -35.50 -31.18 -5.40
C ALA A 53 -34.07 -31.05 -5.93
N ILE A 54 -33.18 -30.55 -5.07
CA ILE A 54 -31.73 -30.71 -5.22
C ILE A 54 -31.31 -31.79 -4.19
N GLY A 55 -30.79 -32.90 -4.72
CA GLY A 55 -30.19 -33.94 -3.95
C GLY A 55 -28.67 -33.88 -3.97
N ILE A 56 -28.06 -34.63 -3.06
CA ILE A 56 -26.62 -34.89 -3.06
C ILE A 56 -26.35 -36.38 -3.07
N CYS A 57 -25.37 -36.82 -3.88
CA CYS A 57 -24.99 -38.18 -4.05
C CYS A 57 -23.50 -38.39 -3.75
N MET A 58 -23.16 -39.57 -3.22
CA MET A 58 -21.78 -40.07 -3.14
C MET A 58 -21.63 -41.23 -4.13
N THR A 59 -20.76 -41.06 -5.11
CA THR A 59 -20.47 -42.05 -6.15
C THR A 59 -18.97 -42.31 -6.24
N ASN A 60 -18.58 -43.38 -6.97
CA ASN A 60 -17.19 -43.51 -7.40
C ASN A 60 -16.83 -42.53 -8.53
N GLU A 61 -15.54 -42.45 -8.92
CA GLU A 61 -15.06 -41.46 -9.88
C GLU A 61 -15.70 -41.55 -11.28
N ASP A 62 -16.15 -42.73 -11.68
CA ASP A 62 -16.82 -43.01 -12.96
C ASP A 62 -18.35 -43.05 -12.87
N GLU A 63 -18.90 -42.74 -11.67
CA GLU A 63 -20.34 -42.70 -11.38
C GLU A 63 -21.08 -44.03 -11.61
N SER A 64 -20.33 -45.14 -11.74
CA SER A 64 -20.92 -46.47 -11.97
C SER A 64 -21.48 -47.12 -10.69
N GLU A 65 -21.10 -46.62 -9.51
CA GLU A 65 -21.53 -47.11 -8.20
C GLU A 65 -22.03 -45.97 -7.31
N LEU A 66 -23.26 -46.07 -6.82
CA LEU A 66 -23.89 -45.14 -5.88
C LEU A 66 -23.76 -45.69 -4.45
N PHE A 67 -23.09 -44.92 -3.57
CA PHE A 67 -22.95 -45.30 -2.16
C PHE A 67 -24.06 -44.74 -1.30
N SER A 68 -24.45 -43.46 -1.55
CA SER A 68 -25.53 -42.82 -0.81
C SER A 68 -26.11 -41.66 -1.61
N SER A 69 -27.38 -41.35 -1.37
CA SER A 69 -28.10 -40.24 -2.02
C SER A 69 -29.21 -39.74 -1.11
N ILE A 70 -29.37 -38.46 -1.03
CA ILE A 70 -30.49 -37.81 -0.32
C ILE A 70 -30.88 -36.49 -1.01
N ASP A 71 -32.17 -36.16 -0.93
CA ASP A 71 -32.70 -34.86 -1.31
C ASP A 71 -32.58 -33.89 -0.14
N ILE A 72 -31.91 -32.79 -0.36
CA ILE A 72 -31.59 -31.84 0.71
C ILE A 72 -32.30 -30.50 0.59
N PHE A 73 -32.84 -30.16 -0.61
CA PHE A 73 -33.48 -28.88 -0.85
C PHE A 73 -34.66 -29.00 -1.83
N ASN A 74 -35.77 -28.36 -1.50
CA ASN A 74 -37.00 -28.39 -2.31
C ASN A 74 -37.44 -27.01 -2.81
N GLY A 75 -36.55 -26.03 -2.91
CA GLY A 75 -36.82 -24.66 -3.31
C GLY A 75 -37.32 -23.74 -2.20
N ARG A 76 -37.77 -24.28 -1.07
CA ARG A 76 -38.26 -23.51 0.09
C ARG A 76 -37.60 -23.87 1.41
N ARG A 77 -37.15 -25.12 1.53
CA ARG A 77 -36.64 -25.68 2.78
C ARG A 77 -35.45 -26.58 2.52
N PHE A 78 -34.46 -26.49 3.38
CA PHE A 78 -33.39 -27.46 3.53
C PHE A 78 -33.78 -28.49 4.60
N ASP A 79 -33.64 -29.76 4.31
CA ASP A 79 -33.80 -30.83 5.29
C ASP A 79 -32.43 -31.37 5.69
N LEU A 80 -31.88 -30.82 6.78
CA LEU A 80 -30.56 -31.22 7.28
C LEU A 80 -30.62 -32.29 8.35
N ASP A 81 -31.79 -32.61 8.93
CA ASP A 81 -31.96 -33.69 9.89
C ASP A 81 -31.59 -35.06 9.27
N ILE A 82 -31.86 -35.19 7.97
CA ILE A 82 -31.59 -36.37 7.19
C ILE A 82 -30.10 -36.73 7.11
N LEU A 83 -29.20 -35.74 7.25
CA LEU A 83 -27.75 -35.96 7.25
C LEU A 83 -27.29 -36.87 8.41
N SER A 84 -28.05 -36.94 9.50
CA SER A 84 -27.76 -37.82 10.62
C SER A 84 -27.85 -39.34 10.24
N TYR A 85 -28.59 -39.66 9.18
CA TYR A 85 -28.76 -41.02 8.68
C TYR A 85 -27.79 -41.38 7.56
N VAL A 86 -27.04 -40.43 7.02
CA VAL A 86 -26.13 -40.62 5.87
C VAL A 86 -24.75 -40.05 6.21
N PRO A 87 -23.98 -40.75 7.07
CA PRO A 87 -22.70 -40.27 7.58
C PRO A 87 -21.65 -40.04 6.49
N ASP A 88 -21.72 -40.76 5.37
CA ASP A 88 -20.79 -40.59 4.24
C ASP A 88 -20.93 -39.19 3.62
N ILE A 89 -22.15 -38.71 3.44
CA ILE A 89 -22.43 -37.34 2.95
C ILE A 89 -22.12 -36.31 4.06
N ALA A 90 -22.60 -36.58 5.29
CA ALA A 90 -22.45 -35.64 6.39
C ALA A 90 -20.99 -35.32 6.75
N ASN A 91 -20.08 -36.25 6.57
CA ASN A 91 -18.65 -36.12 6.92
C ASN A 91 -17.75 -35.81 5.72
N ASP A 92 -18.25 -35.93 4.49
CA ASP A 92 -17.45 -35.59 3.30
C ASP A 92 -17.24 -34.11 3.14
N TRP A 93 -16.00 -33.71 2.88
CA TRP A 93 -15.63 -32.29 2.78
C TRP A 93 -16.28 -31.57 1.59
N ASN A 94 -16.38 -32.24 0.41
CA ASN A 94 -17.00 -31.70 -0.79
C ASN A 94 -18.51 -31.62 -0.65
N ALA A 95 -19.15 -32.67 -0.08
CA ALA A 95 -20.57 -32.66 0.22
C ALA A 95 -20.96 -31.47 1.12
N GLN A 96 -20.24 -31.29 2.23
CA GLN A 96 -20.45 -30.16 3.13
C GLN A 96 -20.27 -28.80 2.42
N LYS A 97 -19.32 -28.72 1.47
CA LYS A 97 -19.10 -27.50 0.69
C LYS A 97 -20.26 -27.22 -0.25
N LEU A 98 -20.73 -28.24 -0.98
CA LEU A 98 -21.86 -28.11 -1.90
C LEU A 98 -23.15 -27.71 -1.15
N ILE A 99 -23.41 -28.31 0.01
CA ILE A 99 -24.55 -27.97 0.88
C ILE A 99 -24.42 -26.51 1.37
N ALA A 100 -23.24 -26.09 1.83
CA ALA A 100 -23.01 -24.72 2.28
C ALA A 100 -23.21 -23.70 1.14
N ASP A 101 -22.71 -23.99 -0.07
CA ASP A 101 -22.88 -23.14 -1.25
C ASP A 101 -24.39 -23.02 -1.61
N LEU A 102 -25.19 -24.09 -1.47
CA LEU A 102 -26.63 -24.07 -1.69
C LEU A 102 -27.36 -23.25 -0.63
N ILE A 103 -27.09 -23.47 0.66
CA ILE A 103 -27.71 -22.70 1.75
C ILE A 103 -27.40 -21.21 1.58
N HIS A 104 -26.17 -20.88 1.21
CA HIS A 104 -25.75 -19.48 0.98
C HIS A 104 -26.52 -18.84 -0.19
N ALA A 105 -26.81 -19.60 -1.23
CA ALA A 105 -27.56 -19.09 -2.40
C ALA A 105 -29.05 -18.86 -2.12
N TYR A 106 -29.62 -19.54 -1.14
CA TYR A 106 -31.02 -19.42 -0.74
C TYR A 106 -31.16 -19.00 0.74
N PRO A 107 -30.77 -17.75 1.08
CA PRO A 107 -30.69 -17.28 2.47
C PRO A 107 -32.07 -17.21 3.18
N ASP A 108 -33.16 -17.12 2.39
CA ASP A 108 -34.53 -17.04 2.90
C ASP A 108 -35.21 -18.42 3.04
N ALA A 109 -34.49 -19.49 2.69
CA ALA A 109 -35.05 -20.84 2.81
C ALA A 109 -35.12 -21.28 4.28
N GLU A 110 -36.19 -22.00 4.62
CA GLU A 110 -36.33 -22.64 5.93
C GLU A 110 -35.27 -23.76 6.09
N ILE A 111 -34.63 -23.80 7.25
CA ILE A 111 -33.71 -24.90 7.57
C ILE A 111 -34.35 -25.79 8.64
N ALA A 112 -34.59 -27.05 8.29
CA ALA A 112 -34.98 -28.07 9.24
C ALA A 112 -33.73 -28.77 9.78
N GLY A 113 -33.67 -28.92 11.11
CA GLY A 113 -32.56 -29.52 11.80
C GLY A 113 -31.43 -28.52 12.16
N GLU A 114 -30.43 -29.05 12.85
CA GLU A 114 -29.22 -28.26 13.17
C GLU A 114 -28.24 -28.31 12.00
N ILE A 115 -27.64 -27.15 11.69
CA ILE A 115 -26.59 -27.09 10.68
C ILE A 115 -25.33 -27.80 11.23
N PRO A 116 -24.86 -28.88 10.63
CA PRO A 116 -23.66 -29.57 11.08
C PRO A 116 -22.43 -28.60 11.13
N GLU A 117 -21.57 -28.80 12.13
CA GLU A 117 -20.41 -27.95 12.39
C GLU A 117 -19.52 -27.75 11.15
N GLY A 118 -19.34 -28.79 10.33
CA GLY A 118 -18.58 -28.74 9.08
C GLY A 118 -19.18 -27.78 8.05
N ILE A 119 -20.50 -27.81 7.90
CA ILE A 119 -21.24 -26.91 7.00
C ILE A 119 -21.22 -25.48 7.56
N GLN A 120 -21.44 -25.31 8.87
CA GLN A 120 -21.41 -24.01 9.53
C GLN A 120 -20.07 -23.29 9.35
N LYS A 121 -18.95 -24.00 9.49
CA LYS A 121 -17.62 -23.45 9.23
C LYS A 121 -17.44 -22.98 7.78
N LYS A 122 -18.02 -23.71 6.83
CA LYS A 122 -17.95 -23.34 5.41
C LYS A 122 -18.82 -22.10 5.09
N LEU A 123 -20.01 -22.00 5.67
CA LEU A 123 -20.85 -20.79 5.56
C LEU A 123 -20.14 -19.57 6.11
N GLN A 124 -19.57 -19.64 7.31
CA GLN A 124 -18.75 -18.55 7.89
C GLN A 124 -17.58 -18.17 6.99
N PHE A 125 -16.95 -19.14 6.33
CA PHE A 125 -15.87 -18.87 5.38
C PHE A 125 -16.37 -18.13 4.12
N ILE A 126 -17.52 -18.54 3.55
CA ILE A 126 -18.15 -17.88 2.40
C ILE A 126 -18.47 -16.42 2.74
N GLU A 127 -19.20 -16.18 3.83
CA GLU A 127 -19.57 -14.83 4.30
C GLU A 127 -18.33 -13.95 4.56
N SER A 128 -17.29 -14.54 5.17
CA SER A 128 -16.03 -13.83 5.41
C SER A 128 -15.35 -13.40 4.11
N ARG A 129 -15.37 -14.26 3.09
CA ARG A 129 -14.80 -13.94 1.76
C ARG A 129 -15.58 -12.85 1.04
N GLU A 130 -16.91 -12.89 1.09
CA GLU A 130 -17.74 -11.86 0.50
C GLU A 130 -17.51 -10.50 1.15
N LYS A 131 -17.51 -10.46 2.48
CA LYS A 131 -17.19 -9.24 3.23
C LYS A 131 -15.81 -8.69 2.88
N GLN A 132 -14.82 -9.56 2.67
CA GLN A 132 -13.49 -9.13 2.23
C GLN A 132 -13.52 -8.59 0.78
N ALA A 133 -14.28 -9.22 -0.11
CA ALA A 133 -14.43 -8.77 -1.49
C ALA A 133 -15.14 -7.41 -1.57
N GLU A 134 -16.21 -7.21 -0.79
CA GLU A 134 -16.90 -5.92 -0.68
C GLU A 134 -15.98 -4.82 -0.14
N GLN A 135 -15.22 -5.12 0.92
CA GLN A 135 -14.24 -4.18 1.47
C GLN A 135 -13.15 -3.82 0.45
N LEU A 136 -12.65 -4.81 -0.29
CA LEU A 136 -11.68 -4.58 -1.34
C LEU A 136 -12.24 -3.70 -2.44
N LYS A 137 -13.47 -3.97 -2.89
CA LYS A 137 -14.18 -3.17 -3.89
C LYS A 137 -14.34 -1.73 -3.41
N ALA A 138 -14.85 -1.52 -2.20
CA ALA A 138 -15.05 -0.17 -1.63
C ALA A 138 -13.73 0.63 -1.56
N VAL A 139 -12.63 -0.01 -1.18
CA VAL A 139 -11.30 0.62 -1.12
C VAL A 139 -10.77 0.90 -2.54
N THR A 140 -11.03 0.02 -3.50
CA THR A 140 -10.64 0.23 -4.91
C THR A 140 -11.43 1.37 -5.54
N ASP A 141 -12.73 1.44 -5.32
CA ASP A 141 -13.59 2.54 -5.80
C ASP A 141 -13.14 3.88 -5.21
N GLN A 142 -12.79 3.90 -3.92
CA GLN A 142 -12.22 5.08 -3.26
C GLN A 142 -10.88 5.48 -3.89
N LEU A 143 -10.02 4.52 -4.18
CA LEU A 143 -8.72 4.77 -4.82
C LEU A 143 -8.88 5.36 -6.22
N GLU A 144 -9.81 4.85 -7.03
CA GLU A 144 -10.07 5.38 -8.38
C GLU A 144 -10.50 6.84 -8.35
N LYS A 145 -11.42 7.19 -7.45
CA LYS A 145 -11.79 8.59 -7.20
C LYS A 145 -10.59 9.43 -6.79
N GLY A 146 -9.80 8.94 -5.84
CA GLY A 146 -8.63 9.63 -5.35
C GLY A 146 -7.57 9.89 -6.43
N VAL A 147 -7.37 8.94 -7.35
CA VAL A 147 -6.45 9.15 -8.48
C VAL A 147 -6.89 10.33 -9.36
N VAL A 148 -8.17 10.41 -9.66
CA VAL A 148 -8.71 11.53 -10.47
C VAL A 148 -8.59 12.86 -9.72
N GLU A 149 -8.89 12.87 -8.42
CA GLU A 149 -8.82 14.08 -7.58
C GLU A 149 -7.39 14.60 -7.41
N VAL A 150 -6.39 13.72 -7.36
CA VAL A 150 -4.97 14.08 -7.19
C VAL A 150 -4.50 15.06 -8.27
N PHE A 151 -5.03 14.99 -9.48
CA PHE A 151 -4.62 15.88 -10.58
C PHE A 151 -5.29 17.25 -10.58
N GLN A 152 -6.06 17.59 -9.55
CA GLN A 152 -6.43 18.98 -9.25
C GLN A 152 -5.27 19.65 -8.49
N SER A 153 -4.92 20.89 -8.84
CA SER A 153 -3.68 21.57 -8.37
C SER A 153 -3.45 21.50 -6.85
N ASP A 154 -4.49 21.80 -6.05
CA ASP A 154 -4.36 21.77 -4.58
C ASP A 154 -4.23 20.34 -4.03
N LYS A 155 -4.92 19.39 -4.65
CA LYS A 155 -4.86 17.97 -4.26
C LYS A 155 -3.55 17.33 -4.66
N TYR A 156 -2.96 17.74 -5.78
CA TYR A 156 -1.66 17.27 -6.20
C TYR A 156 -0.57 17.62 -5.19
N LYS A 157 -0.52 18.89 -4.77
CA LYS A 157 0.41 19.32 -3.73
C LYS A 157 0.21 18.53 -2.42
N GLN A 158 -1.04 18.38 -1.96
CA GLN A 158 -1.38 17.58 -0.78
C GLN A 158 -0.94 16.13 -0.92
N PHE A 159 -1.04 15.56 -2.11
CA PHE A 159 -0.56 14.22 -2.40
C PHE A 159 0.98 14.12 -2.32
N LEU A 160 1.70 15.09 -2.89
CA LEU A 160 3.16 15.15 -2.78
C LEU A 160 3.62 15.32 -1.32
N ASP A 161 2.92 16.14 -0.53
CA ASP A 161 3.15 16.26 0.93
C ASP A 161 2.96 14.93 1.66
N THR A 162 1.93 14.17 1.26
CA THR A 162 1.68 12.83 1.82
C THR A 162 2.79 11.87 1.41
N MET A 163 3.22 11.91 0.17
CA MET A 163 4.32 11.08 -0.35
C MET A 163 5.64 11.38 0.39
N ALA A 164 5.93 12.64 0.68
CA ALA A 164 7.09 13.06 1.45
C ALA A 164 7.09 12.51 2.88
N LYS A 165 5.93 12.40 3.52
CA LYS A 165 5.76 11.79 4.86
C LYS A 165 5.86 10.26 4.82
N PHE A 166 5.48 9.65 3.71
CA PHE A 166 5.34 8.21 3.56
C PHE A 166 6.12 7.63 2.36
N PRO A 167 7.42 7.86 2.25
CA PRO A 167 8.20 7.48 1.05
C PRO A 167 8.22 5.96 0.78
N ARG A 168 7.97 5.13 1.79
CA ARG A 168 7.93 3.66 1.69
C ARG A 168 6.56 3.10 1.29
N TYR A 169 5.51 3.92 1.28
CA TYR A 169 4.18 3.47 0.85
C TYR A 169 4.06 3.54 -0.68
N SER A 170 3.24 2.65 -1.25
CA SER A 170 2.91 2.73 -2.68
C SER A 170 2.06 3.97 -2.98
N VAL A 171 2.04 4.42 -4.24
CA VAL A 171 1.15 5.51 -4.70
C VAL A 171 -0.29 5.27 -4.26
N ASN A 172 -0.82 4.06 -4.50
CA ASN A 172 -2.18 3.71 -4.12
C ASN A 172 -2.42 3.91 -2.61
N ASN A 173 -1.49 3.46 -1.77
CA ASN A 173 -1.63 3.60 -0.32
C ASN A 173 -1.44 5.05 0.15
N SER A 174 -0.56 5.83 -0.48
CA SER A 174 -0.42 7.26 -0.19
C SER A 174 -1.70 8.04 -0.51
N ILE A 175 -2.36 7.73 -1.64
CA ILE A 175 -3.67 8.31 -2.00
C ILE A 175 -4.73 7.90 -0.97
N LEU A 176 -4.81 6.62 -0.61
CA LEU A 176 -5.77 6.12 0.39
C LEU A 176 -5.58 6.75 1.77
N ILE A 177 -4.33 6.95 2.19
CA ILE A 177 -4.00 7.65 3.45
C ILE A 177 -4.44 9.11 3.35
N MET A 178 -4.06 9.82 2.30
CA MET A 178 -4.42 11.22 2.08
C MET A 178 -5.93 11.44 2.12
N MET A 179 -6.71 10.58 1.45
CA MET A 179 -8.17 10.70 1.39
C MET A 179 -8.84 10.43 2.73
N GLN A 180 -8.33 9.48 3.52
CA GLN A 180 -8.94 9.10 4.80
C GLN A 180 -8.40 9.91 5.97
N ARG A 181 -7.14 10.37 5.91
CA ARG A 181 -6.47 11.13 6.97
C ARG A 181 -5.39 12.05 6.41
N PRO A 182 -5.76 13.20 5.86
CA PRO A 182 -4.82 14.13 5.21
C PRO A 182 -3.79 14.73 6.18
N ASP A 183 -4.07 14.74 7.47
CA ASP A 183 -3.19 15.20 8.56
C ASP A 183 -2.24 14.10 9.09
N ALA A 184 -2.28 12.90 8.56
CA ALA A 184 -1.43 11.79 9.00
C ALA A 184 0.06 12.15 8.90
N ARG A 185 0.83 11.69 9.92
CA ARG A 185 2.27 11.98 10.06
C ARG A 185 3.15 10.74 9.96
N LEU A 186 2.72 9.65 10.58
CA LEU A 186 3.41 8.37 10.60
C LEU A 186 2.40 7.26 10.80
N CYS A 187 2.29 6.36 9.82
CA CYS A 187 1.34 5.26 9.86
C CYS A 187 2.04 3.92 10.08
N GLN A 188 1.48 3.11 10.97
CA GLN A 188 1.93 1.75 11.25
C GLN A 188 0.75 0.82 11.53
N SER A 189 0.97 -0.50 11.36
CA SER A 189 0.01 -1.51 11.76
C SER A 189 -0.18 -1.50 13.29
N TYR A 190 -1.26 -2.11 13.76
CA TYR A 190 -1.51 -2.28 15.19
C TYR A 190 -0.34 -2.98 15.92
N THR A 191 0.19 -4.04 15.31
CA THR A 191 1.37 -4.76 15.82
C THR A 191 2.64 -3.91 15.76
N GLY A 192 2.87 -3.19 14.67
CA GLY A 192 4.02 -2.29 14.55
C GLY A 192 4.05 -1.20 15.62
N TRP A 193 2.89 -0.62 15.96
CA TRP A 193 2.80 0.32 17.08
C TRP A 193 3.14 -0.32 18.43
N LYS A 194 2.65 -1.57 18.65
CA LYS A 194 2.94 -2.31 19.88
C LYS A 194 4.44 -2.60 20.03
N GLU A 195 5.12 -2.98 18.94
CA GLU A 195 6.57 -3.20 18.91
C GLU A 195 7.37 -1.93 19.23
N MET A 196 6.86 -0.77 18.83
CA MET A 196 7.45 0.54 19.18
C MET A 196 7.11 1.01 20.61
N GLY A 197 6.45 0.19 21.42
CA GLY A 197 6.02 0.54 22.78
C GLY A 197 4.84 1.52 22.81
N ARG A 198 4.04 1.55 21.74
CA ARG A 198 2.84 2.39 21.63
C ARG A 198 1.58 1.53 21.51
N TYR A 199 0.43 2.13 21.78
CA TYR A 199 -0.87 1.47 21.65
C TYR A 199 -1.86 2.38 20.91
N VAL A 200 -2.74 1.78 20.14
CA VAL A 200 -3.85 2.49 19.47
C VAL A 200 -4.90 2.81 20.52
N LYS A 201 -5.34 4.06 20.55
CA LYS A 201 -6.37 4.54 21.48
C LYS A 201 -7.71 3.85 21.22
N LYS A 202 -8.48 3.61 22.26
CA LYS A 202 -9.81 2.97 22.14
C LYS A 202 -10.76 3.85 21.32
N GLY A 203 -11.47 3.21 20.36
CA GLY A 203 -12.43 3.90 19.50
C GLY A 203 -11.85 4.48 18.21
N GLU A 204 -10.53 4.45 18.03
CA GLU A 204 -9.89 4.93 16.79
C GLU A 204 -10.23 4.03 15.60
N LYS A 205 -10.56 4.66 14.46
CA LYS A 205 -10.84 3.97 13.21
C LYS A 205 -9.56 3.87 12.38
N GLY A 206 -9.15 2.64 12.08
CA GLY A 206 -7.96 2.41 11.26
C GLY A 206 -8.15 2.85 9.80
N ILE A 207 -7.10 3.39 9.21
CA ILE A 207 -7.00 3.77 7.81
C ILE A 207 -6.92 2.48 6.98
N SER A 208 -7.78 2.33 5.98
CA SER A 208 -7.79 1.17 5.08
C SER A 208 -6.74 1.35 4.00
N ILE A 209 -5.83 0.38 3.89
CA ILE A 209 -4.82 0.34 2.83
C ILE A 209 -4.78 -1.05 2.20
N LEU A 210 -4.11 -1.16 1.05
CA LEU A 210 -3.94 -2.40 0.30
C LEU A 210 -2.61 -3.05 0.67
N ALA A 211 -2.64 -4.30 1.14
CA ALA A 211 -1.45 -5.11 1.37
C ALA A 211 -1.40 -6.28 0.38
N PRO A 212 -0.21 -6.65 -0.13
CA PRO A 212 -0.06 -7.83 -0.96
C PRO A 212 -0.53 -9.10 -0.22
N ALA A 213 -1.28 -9.94 -0.94
CA ALA A 213 -1.75 -11.23 -0.45
C ALA A 213 -1.67 -12.28 -1.59
N PRO A 214 -0.47 -12.53 -2.13
CA PRO A 214 -0.31 -13.48 -3.22
C PRO A 214 -0.74 -14.88 -2.77
N TYR A 215 -1.31 -15.66 -3.69
CA TYR A 215 -1.68 -17.05 -3.47
C TYR A 215 -1.24 -17.91 -4.65
N LYS A 216 -1.03 -19.18 -4.39
CA LYS A 216 -0.59 -20.17 -5.35
C LYS A 216 -1.78 -20.96 -5.87
N VAL A 217 -1.82 -21.18 -7.17
CA VAL A 217 -2.80 -22.04 -7.84
C VAL A 217 -2.07 -23.00 -8.77
N GLU A 218 -2.53 -24.24 -8.81
CA GLU A 218 -2.11 -25.18 -9.85
C GLU A 218 -2.89 -24.86 -11.14
N ARG A 219 -2.17 -24.68 -12.23
CA ARG A 219 -2.75 -24.54 -13.56
C ARG A 219 -2.18 -25.62 -14.46
N GLU A 220 -3.04 -26.22 -15.27
CA GLU A 220 -2.61 -27.06 -16.36
C GLU A 220 -2.16 -26.18 -17.53
N GLN A 221 -0.95 -26.40 -17.99
CA GLN A 221 -0.42 -25.78 -19.19
C GLN A 221 0.18 -26.82 -20.11
N THR A 222 0.24 -26.51 -21.39
CA THR A 222 0.94 -27.35 -22.36
C THR A 222 2.43 -27.38 -22.04
N LYS A 223 2.98 -28.58 -21.88
CA LYS A 223 4.41 -28.78 -21.67
C LYS A 223 5.19 -28.36 -22.93
N LEU A 224 6.19 -27.51 -22.73
CA LEU A 224 7.05 -27.03 -23.83
C LEU A 224 8.44 -27.67 -23.77
N ASP A 225 9.04 -27.93 -24.94
CA ASP A 225 10.43 -28.35 -25.05
C ASP A 225 11.41 -27.18 -24.81
N SER A 226 12.71 -27.45 -24.79
CA SER A 226 13.75 -26.43 -24.61
C SER A 226 13.78 -25.34 -25.72
N LYS A 227 13.02 -25.52 -26.79
CA LYS A 227 12.87 -24.57 -27.91
C LYS A 227 11.51 -23.87 -27.91
N GLY A 228 10.70 -24.04 -26.84
CA GLY A 228 9.39 -23.43 -26.70
C GLY A 228 8.28 -24.07 -27.53
N ARG A 229 8.44 -25.31 -28.02
CA ARG A 229 7.44 -26.02 -28.80
C ARG A 229 6.68 -27.00 -27.93
N PRO A 230 5.37 -27.25 -28.19
CA PRO A 230 4.59 -28.26 -27.46
C PRO A 230 5.24 -29.66 -27.56
N VAL A 231 5.36 -30.31 -26.41
CA VAL A 231 5.70 -31.73 -26.36
C VAL A 231 4.42 -32.51 -26.64
N LEU A 232 4.45 -33.38 -27.66
CA LEU A 232 3.31 -34.23 -28.03
C LEU A 232 3.47 -35.62 -27.40
N ASP A 233 2.34 -36.25 -27.06
CA ASP A 233 2.29 -37.64 -26.64
C ASP A 233 2.35 -38.62 -27.85
N ALA A 234 2.14 -39.94 -27.61
CA ALA A 234 2.16 -40.97 -28.63
C ALA A 234 1.02 -40.86 -29.65
N ASP A 235 -0.05 -40.18 -29.32
CA ASP A 235 -1.24 -39.94 -30.15
C ASP A 235 -1.20 -38.60 -30.88
N GLY A 236 -0.13 -37.80 -30.66
CA GLY A 236 0.08 -36.50 -31.28
C GLY A 236 -0.59 -35.34 -30.56
N GLU A 237 -1.17 -35.55 -29.37
CA GLU A 237 -1.82 -34.52 -28.56
C GLU A 237 -0.80 -33.81 -27.66
N PRO A 238 -1.00 -32.50 -27.36
CA PRO A 238 -0.13 -31.75 -26.46
C PRO A 238 -0.15 -32.30 -25.02
N VAL A 239 1.01 -32.74 -24.53
CA VAL A 239 1.15 -33.17 -23.14
C VAL A 239 0.89 -31.97 -22.22
N LYS A 240 0.00 -32.15 -21.22
CA LYS A 240 -0.29 -31.16 -20.20
C LYS A 240 0.55 -31.45 -18.95
N GLU A 241 1.05 -30.39 -18.32
CA GLU A 241 1.71 -30.44 -17.02
C GLU A 241 1.04 -29.49 -16.05
N LYS A 242 0.99 -29.88 -14.77
CA LYS A 242 0.52 -29.01 -13.71
C LYS A 242 1.67 -28.12 -13.23
N VAL A 243 1.47 -26.83 -13.29
CA VAL A 243 2.46 -25.83 -12.87
C VAL A 243 1.84 -24.96 -11.76
N GLU A 244 2.58 -24.80 -10.69
CA GLU A 244 2.20 -23.88 -9.62
C GLU A 244 2.47 -22.44 -10.05
N VAL A 245 1.41 -21.65 -10.18
CA VAL A 245 1.48 -20.24 -10.57
C VAL A 245 1.10 -19.39 -9.38
N THR A 246 1.94 -18.40 -9.04
CA THR A 246 1.61 -17.42 -8.01
C THR A 246 0.78 -16.30 -8.61
N ILE A 247 -0.45 -16.13 -8.13
CA ILE A 247 -1.33 -15.03 -8.52
C ILE A 247 -1.15 -13.88 -7.53
N SER A 248 -0.84 -12.69 -8.07
CA SER A 248 -0.80 -11.47 -7.28
C SER A 248 -2.21 -11.05 -6.89
N ALA A 249 -2.42 -10.87 -5.61
CA ALA A 249 -3.68 -10.40 -5.05
C ALA A 249 -3.41 -9.40 -3.93
N PHE A 250 -4.44 -8.66 -3.54
CA PHE A 250 -4.40 -7.68 -2.47
C PHE A 250 -5.52 -7.95 -1.48
N LYS A 251 -5.25 -7.59 -0.22
CA LYS A 251 -6.25 -7.56 0.85
C LYS A 251 -6.26 -6.21 1.53
N VAL A 252 -7.41 -5.81 2.05
CA VAL A 252 -7.52 -4.60 2.86
C VAL A 252 -6.96 -4.88 4.25
N VAL A 253 -6.06 -4.02 4.70
CA VAL A 253 -5.53 -4.03 6.06
C VAL A 253 -5.72 -2.66 6.70
N LYS A 254 -5.69 -2.61 8.03
CA LYS A 254 -5.80 -1.37 8.80
C LYS A 254 -4.44 -0.91 9.27
N THR A 255 -4.16 0.37 9.05
CA THR A 255 -3.03 1.10 9.63
C THR A 255 -3.56 2.25 10.49
N PHE A 256 -2.73 2.76 11.39
CA PHE A 256 -3.10 3.84 12.32
C PHE A 256 -2.02 4.91 12.30
N ASP A 257 -2.44 6.17 12.29
CA ASP A 257 -1.54 7.31 12.39
C ASP A 257 -1.02 7.51 13.83
N LEU A 258 0.13 8.12 13.96
CA LEU A 258 0.75 8.47 15.24
C LEU A 258 -0.21 9.19 16.20
N ASN A 259 -1.04 10.11 15.70
CA ASN A 259 -2.01 10.86 16.50
C ASN A 259 -3.13 9.97 17.09
N GLN A 260 -3.36 8.78 16.49
CA GLN A 260 -4.31 7.77 16.99
C GLN A 260 -3.69 6.88 18.07
N THR A 261 -2.44 7.12 18.46
CA THR A 261 -1.72 6.28 19.41
C THR A 261 -1.30 7.05 20.66
N GLY A 262 -1.05 6.30 21.72
CA GLY A 262 -0.44 6.76 22.97
C GLY A 262 0.73 5.84 23.34
N GLY A 263 1.49 6.21 24.36
CA GLY A 263 2.63 5.41 24.85
C GLY A 263 3.97 6.13 24.70
N LYS A 264 5.04 5.36 24.50
CA LYS A 264 6.42 5.87 24.46
C LYS A 264 6.58 6.93 23.35
N GLU A 265 7.31 8.01 23.65
CA GLU A 265 7.73 8.96 22.62
C GLU A 265 8.65 8.28 21.60
N LEU A 266 8.45 8.60 20.32
CA LEU A 266 9.32 8.08 19.29
C LEU A 266 10.66 8.82 19.34
N PRO A 267 11.78 8.12 19.08
CA PRO A 267 13.04 8.79 18.91
C PRO A 267 12.94 9.79 17.77
N SER A 268 13.43 11.02 17.98
CA SER A 268 13.59 12.00 16.91
C SER A 268 14.62 11.44 15.92
N LEU A 269 14.23 11.29 14.67
CA LEU A 269 15.18 11.03 13.59
C LEU A 269 15.96 12.34 13.40
N GLY A 270 17.14 12.43 13.98
CA GLY A 270 17.96 13.65 14.06
C GLY A 270 18.32 14.29 12.71
N VAL A 271 18.08 13.59 11.58
CA VAL A 271 18.38 14.08 10.22
C VAL A 271 17.54 15.32 9.90
N ASN A 272 16.23 15.34 10.20
CA ASN A 272 15.36 16.48 9.89
C ASN A 272 15.67 17.73 10.76
N GLU A 273 16.16 17.55 11.98
CA GLU A 273 16.59 18.68 12.82
C GLU A 273 17.93 19.26 12.34
N LEU A 274 18.77 18.47 11.69
CA LEU A 274 20.08 18.85 11.19
C LEU A 274 19.98 19.57 9.83
N VAL A 275 19.12 19.11 8.94
CA VAL A 275 18.94 19.72 7.60
C VAL A 275 18.38 21.14 7.68
N GLY A 276 17.55 21.43 8.68
CA GLY A 276 17.04 22.80 8.94
C GLY A 276 18.00 23.74 9.63
N SER A 277 19.26 23.33 9.92
CA SER A 277 20.26 24.13 10.60
C SER A 277 21.33 24.63 9.64
N VAL A 278 21.95 25.76 9.97
CA VAL A 278 23.13 26.32 9.25
C VAL A 278 24.28 25.30 9.17
N GLU A 279 24.37 24.35 10.12
CA GLU A 279 25.38 23.29 10.13
C GLU A 279 25.01 22.07 9.28
N GLY A 280 23.72 21.90 8.95
CA GLY A 280 23.20 20.78 8.15
C GLY A 280 23.41 20.92 6.65
N TYR A 281 23.37 22.16 6.14
CA TYR A 281 23.51 22.43 4.72
C TYR A 281 24.80 21.89 4.09
N PRO A 282 26.00 22.14 4.63
CA PRO A 282 27.23 21.62 4.02
C PRO A 282 27.27 20.11 3.93
N LYS A 283 26.69 19.42 4.91
CA LYS A 283 26.63 17.95 4.92
C LYS A 283 25.61 17.43 3.91
N LEU A 284 24.44 18.07 3.84
CA LEU A 284 23.43 17.72 2.84
C LEU A 284 23.98 17.96 1.43
N LEU A 285 24.64 19.08 1.19
CA LEU A 285 25.29 19.38 -0.09
C LEU A 285 26.36 18.31 -0.42
N GLN A 286 27.21 17.96 0.54
CA GLN A 286 28.19 16.90 0.36
C GLN A 286 27.50 15.57 0.07
N ALA A 287 26.45 15.19 0.83
CA ALA A 287 25.69 13.97 0.59
C ALA A 287 25.12 13.95 -0.84
N LEU A 288 24.52 15.04 -1.31
CA LEU A 288 23.97 15.13 -2.66
C LEU A 288 25.04 15.00 -3.75
N GLN A 289 26.21 15.65 -3.56
CA GLN A 289 27.32 15.50 -4.49
C GLN A 289 27.87 14.06 -4.55
N GLU A 290 27.89 13.37 -3.41
CA GLU A 290 28.41 12.00 -3.32
C GLU A 290 27.41 10.93 -3.81
N ILE A 291 26.10 11.14 -3.67
CA ILE A 291 25.07 10.22 -4.20
C ILE A 291 24.73 10.51 -5.66
N SER A 292 25.09 11.67 -6.19
CA SER A 292 24.83 12.00 -7.59
C SER A 292 25.61 11.03 -8.51
N PRO A 293 24.93 10.36 -9.46
CA PRO A 293 25.58 9.43 -10.38
C PRO A 293 26.49 10.13 -11.40
N VAL A 294 26.44 11.45 -11.46
CA VAL A 294 27.24 12.27 -12.37
C VAL A 294 27.84 13.46 -11.59
N PRO A 295 28.99 14.02 -12.03
CA PRO A 295 29.61 15.15 -11.37
C PRO A 295 28.67 16.35 -11.25
N VAL A 296 28.66 17.00 -10.08
CA VAL A 296 27.94 18.26 -9.81
C VAL A 296 28.97 19.38 -9.74
N SER A 297 28.91 20.35 -10.64
CA SER A 297 29.79 21.53 -10.70
C SER A 297 29.04 22.83 -10.48
N PHE A 298 29.73 23.79 -9.85
CA PHE A 298 29.22 25.15 -9.69
C PHE A 298 29.88 26.04 -10.74
N GLU A 299 29.08 26.77 -11.50
CA GLU A 299 29.58 27.66 -12.57
C GLU A 299 28.63 28.85 -12.79
N GLN A 300 29.13 29.89 -13.48
CA GLN A 300 28.28 31.00 -13.92
C GLN A 300 27.49 30.57 -15.14
N ILE A 301 26.16 30.67 -15.08
CA ILE A 301 25.24 30.25 -16.14
C ILE A 301 24.63 31.50 -16.79
N ASP A 302 25.15 31.89 -17.95
CA ASP A 302 24.75 33.13 -18.64
C ASP A 302 23.29 33.13 -19.14
N SER A 303 22.67 31.93 -19.30
CA SER A 303 21.28 31.79 -19.76
C SER A 303 20.23 32.24 -18.76
N GLY A 304 20.61 32.52 -17.50
CA GLY A 304 19.69 32.80 -16.40
C GLY A 304 19.02 31.54 -15.82
N ALA A 305 19.38 30.34 -16.30
CA ALA A 305 18.96 29.10 -15.68
C ALA A 305 19.67 28.92 -14.33
N LYS A 306 18.98 28.28 -13.37
CA LYS A 306 19.53 27.97 -12.04
C LYS A 306 20.44 26.74 -12.06
N GLY A 307 20.26 25.86 -13.02
CA GLY A 307 21.04 24.67 -13.26
C GLY A 307 20.59 23.97 -14.54
N PHE A 308 21.31 22.94 -14.92
CA PHE A 308 20.93 22.02 -15.98
C PHE A 308 21.68 20.70 -15.90
N TYR A 309 21.03 19.62 -16.29
CA TYR A 309 21.67 18.35 -16.56
C TYR A 309 22.16 18.35 -18.01
N HIS A 310 23.48 18.26 -18.22
CA HIS A 310 24.08 18.16 -19.56
C HIS A 310 24.18 16.70 -19.98
N GLN A 311 23.30 16.32 -20.92
CA GLN A 311 23.14 14.92 -21.32
C GLN A 311 24.38 14.34 -22.03
N GLU A 312 25.07 15.12 -22.84
CA GLU A 312 26.27 14.68 -23.58
C GLU A 312 27.47 14.52 -22.65
N ASP A 313 27.75 15.52 -21.79
CA ASP A 313 28.89 15.51 -20.86
C ASP A 313 28.63 14.71 -19.59
N LYS A 314 27.38 14.22 -19.40
CA LYS A 314 26.95 13.51 -18.18
C LYS A 314 27.36 14.23 -16.91
N ARG A 315 27.00 15.51 -16.78
CA ARG A 315 27.27 16.35 -15.63
C ARG A 315 26.07 17.23 -15.28
N ILE A 316 26.01 17.63 -14.04
CA ILE A 316 25.05 18.62 -13.54
C ILE A 316 25.82 19.92 -13.31
N ALA A 317 25.33 21.01 -13.91
CA ALA A 317 25.81 22.36 -13.67
C ALA A 317 24.79 23.11 -12.80
N VAL A 318 25.28 23.84 -11.81
CA VAL A 318 24.50 24.61 -10.85
C VAL A 318 25.01 26.04 -10.83
N GLN A 319 24.14 27.03 -10.89
CA GLN A 319 24.48 28.44 -10.82
C GLN A 319 25.20 28.75 -9.49
N ASP A 320 26.38 29.32 -9.59
CA ASP A 320 27.14 29.75 -8.41
C ASP A 320 26.47 30.97 -7.74
N GLY A 321 26.62 31.07 -6.40
CA GLY A 321 26.15 32.18 -5.59
C GLY A 321 24.64 32.18 -5.27
N MET A 322 23.91 31.12 -5.53
CA MET A 322 22.53 30.97 -5.08
C MET A 322 22.43 30.75 -3.56
N SER A 323 21.23 30.98 -3.01
CA SER A 323 20.95 30.60 -1.62
C SER A 323 21.06 29.08 -1.40
N GLU A 324 21.38 28.67 -0.18
CA GLU A 324 21.49 27.26 0.20
C GLU A 324 20.25 26.42 -0.21
N VAL A 325 19.06 26.94 0.10
CA VAL A 325 17.77 26.31 -0.25
C VAL A 325 17.63 26.15 -1.76
N GLN A 326 17.94 27.21 -2.53
CA GLN A 326 17.81 27.17 -3.98
C GLN A 326 18.83 26.20 -4.61
N THR A 327 20.05 26.15 -4.06
CA THR A 327 21.08 25.21 -4.51
C THR A 327 20.64 23.76 -4.35
N ILE A 328 20.13 23.39 -3.17
CA ILE A 328 19.63 22.04 -2.91
C ILE A 328 18.46 21.68 -3.86
N LYS A 329 17.50 22.60 -4.00
CA LYS A 329 16.36 22.41 -4.91
C LYS A 329 16.82 22.15 -6.35
N THR A 330 17.77 22.95 -6.82
CA THR A 330 18.32 22.82 -8.17
C THR A 330 19.05 21.49 -8.36
N ILE A 331 19.93 21.11 -7.44
CA ILE A 331 20.63 19.83 -7.52
C ILE A 331 19.65 18.65 -7.60
N LEU A 332 18.64 18.62 -6.72
CA LEU A 332 17.64 17.55 -6.71
C LEU A 332 16.80 17.52 -8.01
N HIS A 333 16.48 18.68 -8.58
CA HIS A 333 15.78 18.78 -9.84
C HIS A 333 16.60 18.22 -11.00
N GLU A 334 17.88 18.62 -11.10
CA GLU A 334 18.79 18.12 -12.14
C GLU A 334 19.13 16.63 -11.96
N MET A 335 19.26 16.15 -10.73
CA MET A 335 19.39 14.71 -10.45
C MET A 335 18.14 13.94 -10.90
N ALA A 336 16.95 14.50 -10.74
CA ALA A 336 15.72 13.87 -11.22
C ALA A 336 15.68 13.82 -12.76
N HIS A 337 16.13 14.87 -13.46
CA HIS A 337 16.30 14.83 -14.91
C HIS A 337 17.29 13.77 -15.34
N GLN A 338 18.42 13.65 -14.68
CA GLN A 338 19.41 12.61 -14.97
C GLN A 338 18.81 11.21 -14.77
N LYS A 339 18.05 10.99 -13.70
CA LYS A 339 17.51 9.66 -13.35
C LYS A 339 16.35 9.26 -14.25
N LEU A 340 15.43 10.17 -14.54
CA LEU A 340 14.16 9.90 -15.22
C LEU A 340 14.17 10.20 -16.71
N HIS A 341 15.03 11.12 -17.17
CA HIS A 341 14.93 11.70 -18.50
C HIS A 341 16.21 11.61 -19.33
N ASP A 342 17.25 10.93 -18.81
CA ASP A 342 18.44 10.64 -19.61
C ASP A 342 18.07 9.67 -20.75
N LYS A 343 18.09 10.18 -21.99
CA LYS A 343 17.63 9.48 -23.19
C LYS A 343 18.46 8.25 -23.57
N ASP A 344 19.66 8.13 -23.01
CA ASP A 344 20.52 6.97 -23.23
C ASP A 344 20.16 5.82 -22.30
N ASN A 345 19.76 6.15 -21.06
CA ASN A 345 19.40 5.20 -20.02
C ASN A 345 17.91 4.93 -19.95
N VAL A 346 17.06 5.89 -20.38
CA VAL A 346 15.59 5.83 -20.35
C VAL A 346 15.06 6.12 -21.76
N PRO A 347 15.01 5.12 -22.66
CA PRO A 347 14.57 5.32 -24.04
C PRO A 347 13.18 5.94 -24.18
N GLU A 348 12.26 5.64 -23.26
CA GLU A 348 10.90 6.18 -23.20
C GLU A 348 10.87 7.69 -23.00
N ALA A 349 11.91 8.28 -22.40
CA ALA A 349 12.03 9.72 -22.20
C ALA A 349 12.04 10.51 -23.54
N LYS A 350 12.41 9.84 -24.65
CA LYS A 350 12.40 10.47 -25.99
C LYS A 350 10.99 10.83 -26.48
N SER A 351 9.96 10.17 -25.98
CA SER A 351 8.56 10.37 -26.34
C SER A 351 7.80 11.31 -25.39
N LEU A 352 8.42 11.69 -24.25
CA LEU A 352 7.78 12.56 -23.28
C LEU A 352 7.72 14.02 -23.76
N SER A 353 6.60 14.67 -23.48
CA SER A 353 6.51 16.13 -23.69
C SER A 353 7.39 16.87 -22.68
N LYS A 354 7.83 18.08 -23.05
CA LYS A 354 8.62 18.92 -22.14
C LYS A 354 7.90 19.16 -20.80
N ASN A 355 6.58 19.37 -20.85
CA ASN A 355 5.79 19.55 -19.61
C ASN A 355 5.81 18.31 -18.71
N ASN A 356 5.79 17.10 -19.26
CA ASN A 356 5.86 15.87 -18.46
C ASN A 356 7.22 15.75 -17.76
N VAL A 357 8.29 16.02 -18.52
CA VAL A 357 9.68 15.97 -18.04
C VAL A 357 9.90 16.93 -16.87
N GLU A 358 9.47 18.19 -17.03
CA GLU A 358 9.59 19.22 -15.98
C GLU A 358 8.70 18.88 -14.76
N GLN A 359 7.47 18.43 -14.98
CA GLN A 359 6.53 18.10 -13.89
C GLN A 359 7.04 16.93 -13.04
N GLU A 360 7.60 15.90 -13.67
CA GLU A 360 8.18 14.77 -12.94
C GLU A 360 9.40 15.20 -12.13
N ALA A 361 10.33 15.95 -12.71
CA ALA A 361 11.53 16.41 -12.02
C ALA A 361 11.21 17.36 -10.86
N GLU A 362 10.31 18.34 -11.09
CA GLU A 362 9.85 19.28 -10.08
C GLU A 362 9.17 18.53 -8.90
N SER A 363 8.35 17.52 -9.20
CA SER A 363 7.65 16.73 -8.17
C SER A 363 8.62 15.91 -7.32
N VAL A 364 9.65 15.30 -7.92
CA VAL A 364 10.69 14.58 -7.17
C VAL A 364 11.44 15.53 -6.23
N ALA A 365 11.91 16.65 -6.76
CA ALA A 365 12.63 17.67 -5.97
C ALA A 365 11.76 18.19 -4.82
N TYR A 366 10.48 18.47 -5.09
CA TYR A 366 9.52 18.89 -4.06
C TYR A 366 9.39 17.86 -2.94
N VAL A 367 9.14 16.58 -3.27
CA VAL A 367 8.94 15.51 -2.29
C VAL A 367 10.16 15.34 -1.39
N VAL A 368 11.37 15.36 -1.97
CA VAL A 368 12.62 15.23 -1.18
C VAL A 368 12.82 16.46 -0.29
N CYS A 369 12.65 17.67 -0.83
CA CYS A 369 12.75 18.90 -0.03
C CYS A 369 11.74 18.92 1.13
N GLN A 370 10.49 18.56 0.86
CA GLN A 370 9.42 18.51 1.86
C GLN A 370 9.70 17.47 2.93
N HIS A 371 10.30 16.32 2.56
CA HIS A 371 10.70 15.29 3.52
C HIS A 371 11.71 15.81 4.55
N TYR A 372 12.66 16.60 4.12
CA TYR A 372 13.70 17.19 4.99
C TYR A 372 13.30 18.56 5.60
N GLY A 373 12.07 19.02 5.38
CA GLY A 373 11.60 20.30 5.92
C GLY A 373 12.24 21.54 5.29
N ILE A 374 12.79 21.40 4.08
CA ILE A 374 13.33 22.51 3.28
C ILE A 374 12.14 23.32 2.73
N ASP A 375 12.25 24.66 2.75
CA ASP A 375 11.18 25.52 2.28
C ASP A 375 10.81 25.26 0.81
N THR A 376 9.54 24.91 0.61
CA THR A 376 8.95 24.60 -0.70
C THR A 376 7.85 25.58 -1.11
N SER A 377 7.82 26.76 -0.49
CA SER A 377 6.75 27.76 -0.69
C SER A 377 6.70 28.33 -2.11
N ASP A 378 7.81 28.33 -2.82
CA ASP A 378 7.94 28.83 -4.20
C ASP A 378 7.55 27.80 -5.27
N TYR A 379 7.30 26.52 -4.89
CA TYR A 379 6.80 25.52 -5.84
C TYR A 379 5.32 25.75 -6.16
N SER A 380 5.02 25.73 -7.45
CA SER A 380 3.66 25.89 -7.96
C SER A 380 3.34 24.80 -8.98
N PHE A 381 2.28 24.06 -8.74
CA PHE A 381 1.79 22.98 -9.60
C PHE A 381 0.55 23.40 -10.39
N SER A 382 0.52 24.65 -10.87
CA SER A 382 -0.64 25.24 -11.58
C SER A 382 -0.98 24.53 -12.91
N TYR A 383 -0.03 23.81 -13.50
CA TYR A 383 -0.20 23.14 -14.80
C TYR A 383 -0.57 21.65 -14.71
N VAL A 384 -0.84 21.14 -13.51
CA VAL A 384 -1.14 19.70 -13.29
C VAL A 384 -2.38 19.26 -14.06
N ALA A 385 -3.42 20.08 -14.15
CA ALA A 385 -4.62 19.76 -14.92
C ALA A 385 -4.30 19.55 -16.41
N GLY A 386 -3.48 20.41 -17.02
CA GLY A 386 -3.03 20.23 -18.40
C GLY A 386 -2.08 19.05 -18.59
N TRP A 387 -1.31 18.69 -17.54
CA TRP A 387 -0.45 17.52 -17.59
C TRP A 387 -1.25 16.19 -17.60
N SER A 388 -2.38 16.17 -16.91
CA SER A 388 -3.26 14.99 -16.84
C SER A 388 -4.27 14.90 -17.98
N GLU A 389 -4.50 15.96 -18.75
CA GLU A 389 -5.48 16.02 -19.80
C GLU A 389 -5.20 14.99 -20.91
N GLY A 390 -6.22 14.21 -21.25
CA GLY A 390 -6.14 13.18 -22.30
C GLY A 390 -5.36 11.93 -21.96
N LYS A 391 -4.88 11.76 -20.73
CA LYS A 391 -4.15 10.58 -20.29
C LYS A 391 -5.05 9.56 -19.61
N GLU A 392 -4.75 8.29 -19.84
CA GLU A 392 -5.37 7.17 -19.11
C GLU A 392 -4.91 7.14 -17.65
N ILE A 393 -5.79 6.67 -16.74
CA ILE A 393 -5.48 6.53 -15.30
C ILE A 393 -4.22 5.69 -15.06
N SER A 394 -3.99 4.68 -15.90
CA SER A 394 -2.82 3.81 -15.84
C SER A 394 -1.51 4.57 -16.11
N GLU A 395 -1.50 5.48 -17.08
CA GLU A 395 -0.35 6.33 -17.40
C GLU A 395 -0.05 7.32 -16.27
N LEU A 396 -1.11 7.93 -15.73
CA LEU A 396 -1.01 8.86 -14.61
C LEU A 396 -0.43 8.15 -13.37
N LYS A 397 -0.93 6.96 -13.04
CA LYS A 397 -0.36 6.14 -11.95
C LYS A 397 1.09 5.77 -12.19
N SER A 398 1.48 5.46 -13.42
CA SER A 398 2.86 5.13 -13.77
C SER A 398 3.80 6.32 -13.55
N SER A 399 3.42 7.53 -13.95
CA SER A 399 4.19 8.76 -13.66
C SER A 399 4.30 9.02 -12.17
N LEU A 400 3.21 8.89 -11.41
CA LEU A 400 3.25 9.04 -9.94
C LEU A 400 4.15 7.99 -9.27
N ASP A 401 4.18 6.74 -9.78
CA ASP A 401 5.08 5.70 -9.26
C ASP A 401 6.55 6.01 -9.56
N LYS A 402 6.88 6.54 -10.74
CA LYS A 402 8.23 6.99 -11.09
C LYS A 402 8.69 8.10 -10.13
N ILE A 403 7.86 9.12 -9.91
CA ILE A 403 8.13 10.21 -8.97
C ILE A 403 8.39 9.64 -7.57
N ARG A 404 7.50 8.77 -7.08
CA ARG A 404 7.59 8.15 -5.76
C ARG A 404 8.87 7.32 -5.61
N GLN A 405 9.16 6.44 -6.57
CA GLN A 405 10.33 5.56 -6.51
C GLN A 405 11.61 6.36 -6.50
N THR A 406 11.72 7.36 -7.36
CA THR A 406 12.91 8.22 -7.44
C THR A 406 13.09 9.05 -6.18
N ALA A 407 12.03 9.65 -5.66
CA ALA A 407 12.09 10.41 -4.40
C ALA A 407 12.47 9.51 -3.21
N ALA A 408 11.88 8.31 -3.11
CA ALA A 408 12.20 7.36 -2.04
C ALA A 408 13.65 6.85 -2.13
N GLU A 409 14.17 6.63 -3.34
CA GLU A 409 15.57 6.26 -3.56
C GLU A 409 16.51 7.39 -3.13
N PHE A 410 16.24 8.62 -3.53
CA PHE A 410 17.05 9.78 -3.12
C PHE A 410 17.02 9.96 -1.60
N ILE A 411 15.85 9.89 -0.96
CA ILE A 411 15.72 9.97 0.49
C ILE A 411 16.57 8.88 1.18
N SER A 412 16.46 7.62 0.72
CA SER A 412 17.23 6.52 1.30
C SER A 412 18.74 6.72 1.18
N GLN A 413 19.21 7.14 -0.01
CA GLN A 413 20.64 7.39 -0.26
C GLN A 413 21.15 8.58 0.55
N ILE A 414 20.36 9.65 0.68
CA ILE A 414 20.70 10.82 1.51
C ILE A 414 20.79 10.41 2.97
N ASP A 415 19.80 9.68 3.49
CA ASP A 415 19.77 9.22 4.88
C ASP A 415 21.00 8.38 5.22
N GLU A 416 21.32 7.36 4.41
CA GLU A 416 22.49 6.53 4.57
C GLU A 416 23.78 7.34 4.56
N LYS A 417 23.89 8.30 3.66
CA LYS A 417 25.08 9.14 3.55
C LYS A 417 25.22 10.11 4.72
N MET A 418 24.12 10.70 5.13
CA MET A 418 24.09 11.59 6.31
C MET A 418 24.46 10.85 7.59
N GLU A 419 24.01 9.61 7.79
CA GLU A 419 24.43 8.77 8.93
C GLU A 419 25.97 8.56 8.96
N VAL A 420 26.56 8.24 7.81
CA VAL A 420 28.03 8.07 7.69
C VAL A 420 28.75 9.38 7.99
N LEU A 421 28.30 10.52 7.44
CA LEU A 421 28.91 11.83 7.68
C LEU A 421 28.77 12.29 9.15
N MET A 422 27.73 11.83 9.85
CA MET A 422 27.55 12.08 11.28
C MET A 422 28.45 11.21 12.14
N ALA A 423 28.53 9.90 11.87
CA ALA A 423 29.35 8.95 12.59
C ALA A 423 30.87 9.29 12.48
N ALA A 424 31.32 9.72 11.31
CA ALA A 424 32.71 10.15 11.10
C ALA A 424 33.07 11.35 11.98
N ARG A 425 32.11 12.23 12.33
CA ARG A 425 32.35 13.38 13.21
C ARG A 425 32.48 12.98 14.70
N GLU A 426 31.72 11.98 15.14
CA GLU A 426 31.79 11.49 16.50
C GLU A 426 33.20 10.85 16.78
N GLN A 427 33.72 10.12 15.78
CA GLN A 427 35.06 9.55 15.86
C GLN A 427 36.19 10.59 15.81
N THR A 428 36.00 11.71 15.12
CA THR A 428 36.98 12.81 15.07
C THR A 428 36.92 13.73 16.31
N HIS A 429 35.84 13.63 17.11
CA HIS A 429 35.79 14.33 18.41
C HIS A 429 36.41 13.58 19.58
N GLU A 430 36.72 12.30 19.46
CA GLU A 430 37.69 11.63 20.31
C GLU A 430 39.10 11.99 19.84
N MET A 431 39.57 13.17 20.20
CA MET A 431 40.97 13.51 20.01
C MET A 431 41.83 12.52 20.81
N PRO A 432 42.91 11.98 20.22
CA PRO A 432 43.85 11.16 20.96
C PRO A 432 44.35 11.96 22.18
N LYS A 433 44.28 11.34 23.36
CA LYS A 433 44.86 11.93 24.57
C LYS A 433 46.29 12.28 24.26
N ALA A 434 46.61 13.56 24.26
CA ALA A 434 47.97 14.00 24.03
C ALA A 434 48.86 13.39 25.12
N GLU A 435 49.89 12.65 24.74
CA GLU A 435 50.84 12.04 25.64
C GLU A 435 51.67 13.08 26.46
N ASN A 436 51.55 14.36 26.08
CA ASN A 436 52.20 15.47 26.78
C ASN A 436 51.20 16.24 27.67
N PRO A 437 51.38 16.24 29.00
CA PRO A 437 50.51 16.92 29.97
C PRO A 437 50.32 18.43 29.71
N GLU A 438 51.35 19.10 29.19
CA GLU A 438 51.28 20.54 28.90
C GLU A 438 50.39 20.84 27.68
N LEU A 439 50.43 20.00 26.63
CA LEU A 439 49.57 20.09 25.48
C LEU A 439 48.12 19.79 25.87
N GLN A 440 47.90 18.84 26.79
CA GLN A 440 46.58 18.52 27.29
C GLN A 440 45.92 19.68 28.04
N GLN A 441 46.74 20.45 28.82
CA GLN A 441 46.24 21.65 29.52
C GLN A 441 45.84 22.78 28.53
N VAL A 442 46.62 22.95 27.44
CA VAL A 442 46.34 23.94 26.41
C VAL A 442 45.07 23.55 25.64
N VAL A 443 44.93 22.28 25.26
CA VAL A 443 43.74 21.74 24.59
C VAL A 443 42.49 21.91 25.48
N ASN A 444 42.56 21.53 26.74
CA ASN A 444 41.47 21.69 27.69
C ASN A 444 41.07 23.17 27.90
N LYS A 445 42.05 24.09 27.89
CA LYS A 445 41.80 25.52 28.01
C LYS A 445 41.13 26.09 26.76
N VAL A 446 41.46 25.61 25.57
CA VAL A 446 40.81 25.96 24.28
C VAL A 446 39.40 25.39 24.23
N LEU A 447 39.19 24.13 24.59
CA LEU A 447 37.89 23.49 24.65
C LEU A 447 36.92 24.21 25.61
N ASN A 448 37.38 24.49 26.84
CA ASN A 448 36.62 25.22 27.83
C ASN A 448 36.23 26.66 27.38
N ASN A 449 37.12 27.32 26.60
CA ASN A 449 36.82 28.63 26.01
C ASN A 449 35.83 28.54 24.84
N LEU A 450 35.89 27.47 24.06
CA LEU A 450 34.89 27.20 22.99
C LEU A 450 33.53 26.84 23.58
N GLU A 451 33.47 26.04 24.63
CA GLU A 451 32.21 25.72 25.32
C GLU A 451 31.58 26.96 26.00
N LYS A 452 32.41 27.82 26.63
CA LYS A 452 31.91 29.11 27.16
C LYS A 452 31.39 30.03 26.08
N LYS A 453 31.99 30.05 24.90
CA LYS A 453 31.46 30.78 23.73
C LYS A 453 30.18 30.15 23.20
N ARG A 454 30.11 28.82 23.19
CA ARG A 454 28.91 28.06 22.77
C ARG A 454 27.71 28.25 23.71
N THR A 455 27.93 28.22 25.01
CA THR A 455 26.89 28.48 26.02
C THR A 455 26.42 29.93 26.01
N ALA A 456 27.32 30.89 25.76
CA ALA A 456 27.00 32.30 25.59
C ALA A 456 26.23 32.58 24.26
N ALA A 457 26.49 31.81 23.21
CA ALA A 457 25.76 31.87 21.93
C ALA A 457 24.36 31.20 22.03
N LYS A 458 24.25 30.05 22.74
CA LYS A 458 22.94 29.39 23.01
C LYS A 458 22.03 30.24 23.91
N GLY A 459 22.58 31.10 24.77
CA GLY A 459 21.81 32.06 25.58
C GLY A 459 21.18 33.22 24.80
N LYS A 460 21.59 33.45 23.54
CA LYS A 460 21.13 34.59 22.73
C LYS A 460 20.23 34.25 21.53
N SER A 461 20.03 33.00 21.20
CA SER A 461 19.22 32.64 20.02
C SER A 461 18.53 31.29 20.15
N SER A 462 17.45 31.27 20.91
CA SER A 462 16.42 30.25 20.70
C SER A 462 15.14 30.96 20.28
N VAL A 463 14.66 30.70 19.08
CA VAL A 463 13.35 31.14 18.58
C VAL A 463 12.24 30.76 19.54
N LYS A 464 12.37 29.65 20.27
CA LYS A 464 11.48 29.22 21.37
C LYS A 464 11.48 30.21 22.55
N CYS A 465 12.63 30.85 22.88
CA CYS A 465 12.70 31.85 23.96
C CYS A 465 12.00 33.13 23.53
N ARG A 466 12.16 33.57 22.27
CA ARG A 466 11.47 34.75 21.71
C ARG A 466 9.97 34.53 21.58
N LEU A 467 9.49 33.34 21.24
CA LEU A 467 8.06 33.01 21.18
C LEU A 467 7.43 32.98 22.58
N LYS A 468 8.13 32.47 23.59
CA LYS A 468 7.66 32.53 25.00
C LYS A 468 7.64 33.95 25.57
N GLU A 469 8.62 34.78 25.24
CA GLU A 469 8.64 36.18 25.66
C GLU A 469 7.56 37.01 24.95
N ASN A 470 7.27 36.73 23.67
CA ASN A 470 6.20 37.40 22.93
C ASN A 470 4.80 36.95 23.39
N SER A 471 4.60 35.67 23.71
CA SER A 471 3.32 35.21 24.27
C SER A 471 3.06 35.77 25.68
N ALA A 472 4.10 35.87 26.52
CA ALA A 472 4.01 36.47 27.83
C ALA A 472 3.76 37.99 27.78
N LYS A 473 4.23 38.68 26.74
CA LYS A 473 3.92 40.11 26.50
C LYS A 473 2.49 40.31 25.98
N THR A 474 1.97 39.41 25.17
CA THR A 474 0.59 39.48 24.65
C THR A 474 -0.44 39.21 25.74
N GLU A 475 -0.18 38.29 26.66
CA GLU A 475 -1.05 38.06 27.83
C GLU A 475 -1.07 39.20 28.85
N LYS A 476 0.03 39.95 29.00
CA LYS A 476 0.07 41.13 29.86
C LYS A 476 -0.65 42.34 29.28
N THR A 477 -0.77 42.44 27.97
CA THR A 477 -1.46 43.57 27.28
C THR A 477 -2.98 43.34 27.27
N THR A 478 -3.46 42.09 27.22
CA THR A 478 -4.89 41.77 27.22
C THR A 478 -5.53 41.87 28.62
N ARG A 479 -4.74 41.86 29.72
CA ARG A 479 -5.25 42.04 31.10
C ARG A 479 -5.41 43.50 31.52
N LYS A 480 -4.98 44.49 30.74
CA LYS A 480 -5.08 45.92 31.08
C LYS A 480 -6.23 46.66 30.39
N SER A 481 -7.02 46.03 29.51
CA SER A 481 -8.11 46.70 28.77
C SER A 481 -9.53 46.24 29.13
N GLY A 482 -9.72 45.64 30.29
CA GLY A 482 -11.03 45.18 30.77
C GLY A 482 -11.69 46.17 31.75
N LYS A 483 -12.10 47.34 31.28
CA LYS A 483 -13.14 48.17 31.96
C LYS A 483 -14.46 47.92 31.24
N LYS A 484 -15.43 47.36 31.99
CA LYS A 484 -16.84 47.29 31.60
C LYS A 484 -17.44 48.69 31.47
N PRO A 485 -18.27 48.98 30.49
CA PRO A 485 -19.18 50.12 30.54
C PRO A 485 -20.46 49.69 31.32
N GLU A 486 -20.88 50.55 32.23
CA GLU A 486 -22.18 50.52 32.91
C GLU A 486 -23.32 50.88 31.95
N PRO A 487 -24.55 50.40 32.21
CA PRO A 487 -25.71 50.69 31.37
C PRO A 487 -26.26 52.08 31.67
N VAL A 488 -26.50 52.88 30.63
CA VAL A 488 -27.35 54.07 30.72
C VAL A 488 -28.73 53.74 30.20
N MET A 489 -29.73 54.22 30.90
CA MET A 489 -31.19 54.08 30.73
C MET A 489 -31.72 54.12 29.30
#